data_34761ae6b6979595f646c10ee9acc664
#
_entry.id   34761ae6b6979595f646c10ee9acc664
#
_cell.length_a   1.000
_cell.length_b   1.000
_cell.length_c   1.000
_cell.angle_alpha   90.00
_cell.angle_beta   90.00
_cell.angle_gamma   90.00
#
_symmetry.space_group_name_H-M   'P 1'
#
loop_
_entity.id
_entity.type
_entity.pdbx_description
1 polymer ?
#
loop_
_entity_poly.entity_id
_entity_poly.type
_entity_poly.pdbx_seq_one_letter_code
_entity_poly.pdbx_strand_id
1 'polypeptide(L)'
;MTRNNQSDWSINSWRERPALHQPEYPDKEALREAATELAAFPPLVTSWEVERLKSRLGEAAEGKRFLLQGGDCAEQFQGCDSEVITAKLKILLQMSLVLVQGTRLPVIRVGRLGGQYAKPRSSATETRDGVELPSYFGDIVNRPAFDEASRHPDPWRLLRGYERSALTMNFLRALVSGGFADLHHPEYWDLAWVEHSPRAAEYQEMVMQLSDAVQFMETLTGISVGDLSRVDFFTSHEGLLLEYESALTRSVPRRDGWYNLSTHFPWIGMRTAAPDGAHIEFFSGIRNPIGVKIGPSLEPHEIRSFIEPLIDRLHPDNEPGRLTLIHRYGAAKVADHLPALIEAVRATGRQVLFVCDPMHGNTRTTDAGIKTRRFDDILLELEQSIEIHRNSDSHLGGVHFELTGENVTECTGGARGLTDDDLGQGYRSLVDPRLNYEQALEMALLIAKRIGNHA
;
A
#
# COMPACT_ATOMS: atom_id res chain seq x y z
N MET A 1 7.77 34.38 -9.89
CA MET A 1 8.78 33.90 -10.87
C MET A 1 8.58 32.39 -10.98
N THR A 2 7.77 31.96 -11.91
CA THR A 2 7.53 30.54 -12.22
C THR A 2 8.81 29.95 -12.80
N ARG A 3 9.44 29.04 -12.05
CA ARG A 3 10.61 28.30 -12.54
C ARG A 3 10.16 27.31 -13.62
N ASN A 4 10.56 27.60 -14.84
CA ASN A 4 10.49 26.76 -16.03
C ASN A 4 11.45 25.55 -15.92
N ASN A 5 11.24 24.62 -14.98
CA ASN A 5 12.03 23.38 -14.87
C ASN A 5 11.26 22.14 -15.38
N GLN A 6 10.12 22.31 -16.01
CA GLN A 6 9.37 21.22 -16.67
C GLN A 6 9.68 21.06 -18.17
N SER A 7 10.61 21.85 -18.72
CA SER A 7 10.87 21.84 -20.17
C SER A 7 11.52 20.56 -20.70
N ASP A 8 12.09 19.70 -19.86
CA ASP A 8 12.88 18.54 -20.32
C ASP A 8 12.31 17.18 -19.88
N TRP A 9 11.21 17.13 -19.08
CA TRP A 9 10.61 15.85 -18.70
C TRP A 9 9.85 15.22 -19.87
N SER A 10 10.12 13.95 -20.07
CA SER A 10 9.34 13.10 -20.97
C SER A 10 9.06 11.76 -20.29
N ILE A 11 8.10 11.01 -20.82
CA ILE A 11 7.77 9.67 -20.35
C ILE A 11 9.00 8.71 -20.34
N ASN A 12 10.05 9.07 -21.06
CA ASN A 12 11.28 8.30 -21.20
C ASN A 12 12.52 8.94 -20.54
N SER A 13 12.42 10.17 -19.97
CA SER A 13 13.57 10.88 -19.36
C SER A 13 14.21 10.11 -18.20
N TRP A 14 13.46 9.22 -17.54
CA TRP A 14 13.97 8.34 -16.51
C TRP A 14 15.10 7.41 -16.99
N ARG A 15 15.16 7.10 -18.29
CA ARG A 15 16.21 6.23 -18.89
C ARG A 15 17.60 6.83 -18.82
N GLU A 16 17.68 8.13 -18.62
CA GLU A 16 18.94 8.89 -18.46
C GLU A 16 19.40 8.95 -16.99
N ARG A 17 18.65 8.34 -16.07
CA ARG A 17 18.92 8.32 -14.64
C ARG A 17 19.25 6.92 -14.14
N PRO A 18 19.96 6.79 -13.00
CA PRO A 18 20.18 5.48 -12.37
C PRO A 18 18.86 4.76 -12.04
N ALA A 19 18.59 3.68 -12.73
CA ALA A 19 17.37 2.88 -12.57
C ALA A 19 17.66 1.62 -11.73
N LEU A 20 17.56 1.75 -10.42
CA LEU A 20 17.82 0.66 -9.48
C LEU A 20 16.69 -0.38 -9.48
N HIS A 21 17.03 -1.63 -9.16
CA HIS A 21 16.09 -2.74 -9.03
C HIS A 21 15.24 -3.03 -10.29
N GLN A 22 15.70 -2.63 -11.46
CA GLN A 22 15.09 -3.06 -12.71
C GLN A 22 15.60 -4.46 -13.10
N PRO A 23 14.72 -5.37 -13.58
CA PRO A 23 15.16 -6.64 -14.11
C PRO A 23 15.94 -6.45 -15.41
N GLU A 24 16.97 -7.26 -15.61
CA GLU A 24 17.67 -7.32 -16.89
C GLU A 24 16.93 -8.30 -17.82
N TYR A 25 16.28 -7.75 -18.83
CA TYR A 25 15.69 -8.55 -19.91
C TYR A 25 16.74 -8.79 -20.99
N PRO A 26 17.14 -10.05 -21.27
CA PRO A 26 18.15 -10.34 -22.28
C PRO A 26 17.66 -9.98 -23.68
N ASP A 27 16.39 -10.24 -23.99
CA ASP A 27 15.76 -9.87 -25.26
C ASP A 27 15.15 -8.46 -25.17
N LYS A 28 15.92 -7.47 -25.64
CA LYS A 28 15.48 -6.06 -25.67
C LYS A 28 14.46 -5.78 -26.76
N GLU A 29 14.41 -6.60 -27.82
CA GLU A 29 13.40 -6.48 -28.88
C GLU A 29 12.04 -6.93 -28.36
N ALA A 30 11.96 -8.12 -27.80
CA ALA A 30 10.74 -8.61 -27.15
C ALA A 30 10.24 -7.65 -26.05
N LEU A 31 11.13 -7.01 -25.28
CA LEU A 31 10.74 -5.99 -24.32
C LEU A 31 10.07 -4.76 -24.97
N ARG A 32 10.62 -4.29 -26.09
CA ARG A 32 10.04 -3.16 -26.84
C ARG A 32 8.69 -3.52 -27.45
N GLU A 33 8.57 -4.72 -28.00
CA GLU A 33 7.31 -5.23 -28.55
C GLU A 33 6.25 -5.34 -27.47
N ALA A 34 6.55 -5.97 -26.33
CA ALA A 34 5.65 -6.11 -25.19
C ALA A 34 5.21 -4.74 -24.64
N ALA A 35 6.14 -3.79 -24.47
CA ALA A 35 5.83 -2.44 -24.01
C ALA A 35 4.94 -1.67 -25.02
N THR A 36 5.16 -1.85 -26.31
CA THR A 36 4.36 -1.22 -27.38
C THR A 36 2.94 -1.79 -27.40
N GLU A 37 2.78 -3.11 -27.28
CA GLU A 37 1.48 -3.74 -27.18
C GLU A 37 0.72 -3.30 -25.92
N LEU A 38 1.41 -3.26 -24.77
CA LEU A 38 0.87 -2.81 -23.50
C LEU A 38 0.38 -1.35 -23.58
N ALA A 39 1.11 -0.47 -24.26
CA ALA A 39 0.72 0.93 -24.43
C ALA A 39 -0.56 1.10 -25.26
N ALA A 40 -0.92 0.12 -26.10
CA ALA A 40 -2.14 0.12 -26.88
C ALA A 40 -3.38 -0.35 -26.09
N PHE A 41 -3.18 -1.00 -24.93
CA PHE A 41 -4.30 -1.49 -24.12
C PHE A 41 -5.06 -0.35 -23.42
N PRO A 42 -6.34 -0.56 -23.07
CA PRO A 42 -7.13 0.42 -22.31
C PRO A 42 -6.47 0.72 -20.94
N PRO A 43 -6.67 1.93 -20.38
CA PRO A 43 -6.17 2.20 -19.02
C PRO A 43 -6.92 1.36 -17.98
N LEU A 44 -6.23 0.95 -16.91
CA LEU A 44 -6.82 0.20 -15.80
C LEU A 44 -7.67 1.10 -14.89
N VAL A 45 -7.27 2.37 -14.77
CA VAL A 45 -7.98 3.40 -13.99
C VAL A 45 -8.17 4.67 -14.83
N THR A 46 -9.06 5.53 -14.40
CA THR A 46 -9.33 6.79 -15.10
C THR A 46 -8.71 7.98 -14.38
N SER A 47 -8.38 9.04 -15.12
CA SER A 47 -7.90 10.29 -14.53
C SER A 47 -8.90 10.92 -13.55
N TRP A 48 -10.20 10.66 -13.71
CA TRP A 48 -11.25 11.13 -12.79
C TRP A 48 -11.16 10.44 -11.43
N GLU A 49 -10.92 9.13 -11.42
CA GLU A 49 -10.70 8.36 -10.17
C GLU A 49 -9.41 8.82 -9.49
N VAL A 50 -8.34 9.04 -10.27
CA VAL A 50 -7.05 9.55 -9.76
C VAL A 50 -7.20 10.91 -9.09
N GLU A 51 -7.86 11.87 -9.74
CA GLU A 51 -8.09 13.22 -9.18
C GLU A 51 -9.01 13.18 -7.95
N ARG A 52 -10.03 12.33 -7.95
CA ARG A 52 -10.89 12.12 -6.80
C ARG A 52 -10.09 11.61 -5.60
N LEU A 53 -9.22 10.64 -5.81
CA LEU A 53 -8.34 10.15 -4.74
C LEU A 53 -7.40 11.25 -4.25
N LYS A 54 -6.75 11.99 -5.16
CA LYS A 54 -5.85 13.08 -4.79
C LYS A 54 -6.53 14.13 -3.91
N SER A 55 -7.75 14.56 -4.27
CA SER A 55 -8.55 15.48 -3.44
C SER A 55 -8.77 14.93 -2.02
N ARG A 56 -9.12 13.64 -1.90
CA ARG A 56 -9.34 13.00 -0.58
C ARG A 56 -8.07 12.86 0.24
N LEU A 57 -6.92 12.57 -0.40
CA LEU A 57 -5.63 12.54 0.28
C LEU A 57 -5.23 13.92 0.80
N GLY A 58 -5.61 14.99 0.07
CA GLY A 58 -5.49 16.37 0.58
C GLY A 58 -6.31 16.59 1.86
N GLU A 59 -7.57 16.14 1.88
CA GLU A 59 -8.41 16.19 3.09
C GLU A 59 -7.83 15.34 4.24
N ALA A 60 -7.18 14.20 3.93
CA ALA A 60 -6.51 13.39 4.94
C ALA A 60 -5.26 14.08 5.52
N ALA A 61 -4.51 14.82 4.69
CA ALA A 61 -3.39 15.63 5.17
C ALA A 61 -3.83 16.78 6.11
N GLU A 62 -5.09 17.23 5.99
CA GLU A 62 -5.72 18.21 6.86
C GLU A 62 -6.44 17.60 8.08
N GLY A 63 -6.34 16.30 8.31
CA GLY A 63 -7.02 15.61 9.40
C GLY A 63 -8.53 15.42 9.23
N LYS A 64 -9.08 15.66 8.03
CA LYS A 64 -10.52 15.54 7.75
C LYS A 64 -10.93 14.14 7.30
N ARG A 65 -9.97 13.29 6.96
CA ARG A 65 -10.13 11.88 6.57
C ARG A 65 -8.99 11.04 7.12
N PHE A 66 -9.17 9.73 7.07
CA PHE A 66 -8.11 8.78 7.42
C PHE A 66 -7.86 7.82 6.25
N LEU A 67 -6.59 7.59 5.89
CA LEU A 67 -6.21 6.65 4.85
C LEU A 67 -5.99 5.25 5.44
N LEU A 68 -6.75 4.26 4.96
CA LEU A 68 -6.47 2.84 5.14
C LEU A 68 -5.94 2.29 3.81
N GLN A 69 -4.64 2.01 3.75
CA GLN A 69 -4.00 1.34 2.64
C GLN A 69 -3.54 -0.05 3.09
N GLY A 70 -3.96 -1.11 2.40
CA GLY A 70 -3.62 -2.46 2.81
C GLY A 70 -3.79 -3.50 1.71
N GLY A 71 -3.16 -4.66 1.90
CA GLY A 71 -3.26 -5.82 1.01
C GLY A 71 -1.95 -6.60 0.91
N ASP A 72 -1.74 -7.32 -0.17
CA ASP A 72 -0.61 -8.23 -0.30
C ASP A 72 0.76 -7.54 -0.28
N CYS A 73 1.74 -8.29 0.20
CA CYS A 73 3.15 -7.93 0.06
C CYS A 73 3.58 -7.98 -1.42
N ALA A 74 3.33 -9.11 -2.08
CA ALA A 74 3.44 -9.29 -3.51
C ALA A 74 2.33 -10.25 -3.96
N GLU A 75 1.54 -9.84 -4.94
CA GLU A 75 0.50 -10.66 -5.52
C GLU A 75 1.12 -11.72 -6.44
N GLN A 76 0.45 -12.86 -6.53
CA GLN A 76 0.74 -13.91 -7.49
C GLN A 76 -0.36 -13.98 -8.54
N PHE A 77 -0.03 -14.34 -9.77
CA PHE A 77 -1.03 -14.51 -10.84
C PHE A 77 -2.07 -15.60 -10.52
N GLN A 78 -1.69 -16.57 -9.71
CA GLN A 78 -2.58 -17.63 -9.23
C GLN A 78 -3.60 -17.11 -8.21
N GLY A 79 -3.28 -16.07 -7.46
CA GLY A 79 -4.18 -15.44 -6.48
C GLY A 79 -5.22 -14.49 -7.09
N CYS A 80 -5.33 -14.44 -8.44
CA CYS A 80 -6.37 -13.66 -9.13
C CYS A 80 -7.64 -14.50 -9.31
N ASP A 81 -8.11 -15.15 -8.25
CA ASP A 81 -9.38 -15.87 -8.21
C ASP A 81 -10.45 -15.10 -7.38
N SER A 82 -11.70 -15.57 -7.49
CA SER A 82 -12.83 -14.89 -6.86
C SER A 82 -12.77 -14.89 -5.34
N GLU A 83 -12.29 -15.97 -4.72
CA GLU A 83 -12.26 -16.13 -3.27
C GLU A 83 -11.22 -15.19 -2.65
N VAL A 84 -10.00 -15.21 -3.20
CA VAL A 84 -8.89 -14.36 -2.72
C VAL A 84 -9.19 -12.87 -2.90
N ILE A 85 -9.71 -12.45 -4.07
CA ILE A 85 -10.07 -11.04 -4.32
C ILE A 85 -11.18 -10.60 -3.37
N THR A 86 -12.20 -11.44 -3.20
CA THR A 86 -13.33 -11.19 -2.30
C THR A 86 -12.86 -11.04 -0.84
N ALA A 87 -12.01 -11.97 -0.36
CA ALA A 87 -11.51 -11.94 1.00
C ALA A 87 -10.68 -10.67 1.29
N LYS A 88 -9.84 -10.23 0.34
CA LYS A 88 -9.08 -8.98 0.45
C LYS A 88 -9.97 -7.74 0.48
N LEU A 89 -10.98 -7.67 -0.38
CA LEU A 89 -11.94 -6.58 -0.36
C LEU A 89 -12.71 -6.55 0.97
N LYS A 90 -13.22 -7.70 1.40
CA LYS A 90 -14.01 -7.87 2.63
C LYS A 90 -13.25 -7.34 3.84
N ILE A 91 -12.01 -7.78 4.08
CA ILE A 91 -11.25 -7.35 5.25
C ILE A 91 -10.99 -5.82 5.25
N LEU A 92 -10.65 -5.22 4.11
CA LEU A 92 -10.44 -3.77 4.01
C LEU A 92 -11.73 -2.98 4.26
N LEU A 93 -12.87 -3.47 3.81
CA LEU A 93 -14.17 -2.85 4.07
C LEU A 93 -14.53 -2.95 5.56
N GLN A 94 -14.35 -4.11 6.19
CA GLN A 94 -14.60 -4.31 7.62
C GLN A 94 -13.69 -3.44 8.48
N MET A 95 -12.38 -3.43 8.22
CA MET A 95 -11.44 -2.50 8.91
C MET A 95 -11.87 -1.05 8.76
N SER A 96 -12.30 -0.66 7.54
CA SER A 96 -12.71 0.73 7.30
C SER A 96 -13.98 1.12 8.10
N LEU A 97 -14.90 0.19 8.29
CA LEU A 97 -16.11 0.42 9.08
C LEU A 97 -15.77 0.62 10.57
N VAL A 98 -14.90 -0.25 11.11
CA VAL A 98 -14.36 -0.11 12.47
C VAL A 98 -13.67 1.25 12.66
N LEU A 99 -12.83 1.63 11.71
CA LEU A 99 -12.10 2.90 11.75
C LEU A 99 -13.05 4.11 11.68
N VAL A 100 -14.06 4.09 10.81
CA VAL A 100 -15.09 5.17 10.77
C VAL A 100 -15.79 5.30 12.10
N GLN A 101 -16.21 4.19 12.70
CA GLN A 101 -16.89 4.20 14.00
C GLN A 101 -16.00 4.78 15.12
N GLY A 102 -14.73 4.36 15.18
CA GLY A 102 -13.83 4.77 16.24
C GLY A 102 -13.26 6.19 16.07
N THR A 103 -12.84 6.55 14.86
CA THR A 103 -12.20 7.85 14.59
C THR A 103 -13.18 8.98 14.30
N ARG A 104 -14.45 8.65 13.97
CA ARG A 104 -15.46 9.59 13.47
C ARG A 104 -15.06 10.32 12.18
N LEU A 105 -14.06 9.82 11.48
CA LEU A 105 -13.57 10.36 10.22
C LEU A 105 -13.99 9.46 9.03
N PRO A 106 -14.31 10.02 7.87
CA PRO A 106 -14.45 9.23 6.66
C PRO A 106 -13.12 8.56 6.30
N VAL A 107 -13.16 7.27 5.93
CA VAL A 107 -11.98 6.48 5.59
C VAL A 107 -11.81 6.39 4.07
N ILE A 108 -10.59 6.67 3.60
CA ILE A 108 -10.15 6.44 2.22
C ILE A 108 -9.62 5.00 2.14
N ARG A 109 -10.22 4.17 1.30
CA ARG A 109 -9.86 2.76 1.14
C ARG A 109 -9.00 2.57 -0.09
N VAL A 110 -7.77 2.12 0.12
CA VAL A 110 -6.80 1.86 -0.95
C VAL A 110 -6.26 0.46 -0.81
N GLY A 111 -6.59 -0.41 -1.76
CA GLY A 111 -6.10 -1.77 -1.77
C GLY A 111 -4.71 -1.88 -2.41
N ARG A 112 -3.80 -2.60 -1.78
CA ARG A 112 -2.56 -3.08 -2.40
C ARG A 112 -2.89 -4.35 -3.18
N LEU A 113 -3.59 -4.19 -4.29
CA LEU A 113 -4.06 -5.29 -5.13
C LEU A 113 -4.35 -4.81 -6.55
N GLY A 114 -4.33 -5.76 -7.49
CA GLY A 114 -4.53 -5.48 -8.90
C GLY A 114 -3.32 -4.80 -9.54
N GLY A 115 -2.09 -5.22 -9.17
CA GLY A 115 -0.85 -4.66 -9.74
C GLY A 115 0.42 -4.88 -8.92
N GLN A 116 0.33 -5.34 -7.68
CA GLN A 116 1.51 -5.57 -6.83
C GLN A 116 2.23 -6.88 -7.19
N TYR A 117 2.57 -7.08 -8.46
CA TYR A 117 3.20 -8.30 -8.98
C TYR A 117 4.71 -8.25 -9.05
N ALA A 118 5.33 -7.12 -8.68
CA ALA A 118 6.78 -6.96 -8.61
C ALA A 118 7.23 -6.58 -7.21
N LYS A 119 8.47 -6.95 -6.87
CA LYS A 119 9.09 -6.57 -5.60
C LYS A 119 10.59 -6.32 -5.77
N PRO A 120 11.16 -5.25 -5.17
CA PRO A 120 12.59 -5.04 -5.17
C PRO A 120 13.29 -6.13 -4.34
N ARG A 121 14.41 -6.63 -4.86
CA ARG A 121 15.20 -7.68 -4.20
C ARG A 121 16.49 -7.12 -3.63
N SER A 122 16.94 -7.67 -2.51
CA SER A 122 18.21 -7.28 -1.88
C SER A 122 19.42 -7.71 -2.72
N SER A 123 19.27 -8.82 -3.48
CA SER A 123 20.26 -9.31 -4.44
C SER A 123 19.59 -9.57 -5.79
N ALA A 124 20.30 -9.34 -6.87
CA ALA A 124 19.85 -9.67 -8.21
C ALA A 124 19.80 -11.19 -8.44
N THR A 125 20.57 -11.96 -7.70
CA THR A 125 20.66 -13.41 -7.80
C THR A 125 20.40 -14.10 -6.46
N GLU A 126 20.01 -15.37 -6.52
CA GLU A 126 19.89 -16.30 -5.38
C GLU A 126 20.75 -17.53 -5.66
N THR A 127 21.41 -18.04 -4.60
CA THR A 127 22.18 -19.30 -4.70
C THR A 127 21.52 -20.36 -3.83
N ARG A 128 21.22 -21.53 -4.43
CA ARG A 128 20.73 -22.74 -3.74
C ARG A 128 21.52 -23.95 -4.23
N ASP A 129 22.01 -24.74 -3.32
CA ASP A 129 22.80 -25.98 -3.62
C ASP A 129 23.94 -25.76 -4.62
N GLY A 130 24.60 -24.58 -4.56
CA GLY A 130 25.70 -24.23 -5.46
C GLY A 130 25.27 -23.73 -6.86
N VAL A 131 23.99 -23.68 -7.15
CA VAL A 131 23.45 -23.11 -8.39
C VAL A 131 23.04 -21.67 -8.14
N GLU A 132 23.53 -20.73 -8.96
CA GLU A 132 23.17 -19.31 -8.91
C GLU A 132 22.19 -18.98 -10.05
N LEU A 133 21.03 -18.42 -9.71
CA LEU A 133 19.99 -18.00 -10.65
C LEU A 133 19.48 -16.59 -10.32
N PRO A 134 18.83 -15.89 -11.26
CA PRO A 134 18.16 -14.62 -10.96
C PRO A 134 17.18 -14.77 -9.80
N SER A 135 17.11 -13.76 -8.94
CA SER A 135 16.11 -13.70 -7.87
C SER A 135 14.69 -13.72 -8.44
N TYR A 136 13.74 -14.22 -7.65
CA TYR A 136 12.33 -14.06 -7.97
C TYR A 136 11.92 -12.60 -7.75
N PHE A 137 11.70 -11.85 -8.82
CA PHE A 137 11.30 -10.44 -8.81
C PHE A 137 9.79 -10.23 -8.77
N GLY A 138 9.02 -11.30 -8.79
CA GLY A 138 7.57 -11.29 -8.86
C GLY A 138 7.03 -11.80 -10.20
N ASP A 139 5.76 -12.21 -10.19
CA ASP A 139 5.13 -12.90 -11.32
C ASP A 139 5.10 -12.09 -12.62
N ILE A 140 5.19 -10.77 -12.54
CA ILE A 140 5.25 -9.89 -13.71
C ILE A 140 6.62 -9.91 -14.40
N VAL A 141 7.65 -10.46 -13.76
CA VAL A 141 9.03 -10.54 -14.29
C VAL A 141 9.42 -11.97 -14.60
N ASN A 142 9.30 -12.88 -13.62
CA ASN A 142 9.72 -14.27 -13.71
C ASN A 142 8.87 -15.18 -12.81
N ARG A 143 9.19 -16.48 -12.75
CA ARG A 143 8.42 -17.46 -11.98
C ARG A 143 9.13 -17.85 -10.69
N PRO A 144 8.39 -18.32 -9.64
CA PRO A 144 8.98 -18.61 -8.34
C PRO A 144 9.81 -19.91 -8.27
N ALA A 145 9.61 -20.88 -9.17
CA ALA A 145 10.39 -22.12 -9.18
C ALA A 145 11.88 -21.83 -9.39
N PHE A 146 12.74 -22.58 -8.68
CA PHE A 146 14.18 -22.38 -8.74
C PHE A 146 14.82 -23.24 -9.84
N ASP A 147 14.55 -22.90 -11.08
CA ASP A 147 15.15 -23.45 -12.28
C ASP A 147 15.41 -22.34 -13.31
N GLU A 148 16.30 -22.58 -14.26
CA GLU A 148 16.74 -21.58 -15.24
C GLU A 148 15.58 -21.03 -16.07
N ALA A 149 14.70 -21.90 -16.58
CA ALA A 149 13.57 -21.49 -17.41
C ALA A 149 12.54 -20.65 -16.63
N SER A 150 12.35 -20.93 -15.33
CA SER A 150 11.43 -20.19 -14.47
C SER A 150 12.01 -18.85 -14.04
N ARG A 151 13.32 -18.77 -13.76
CA ARG A 151 13.96 -17.55 -13.26
C ARG A 151 14.40 -16.58 -14.36
N HIS A 152 14.37 -16.99 -15.60
CA HIS A 152 14.65 -16.11 -16.73
C HIS A 152 13.58 -15.00 -16.83
N PRO A 153 13.97 -13.69 -16.82
CA PRO A 153 13.03 -12.59 -17.00
C PRO A 153 12.38 -12.61 -18.38
N ASP A 154 11.05 -12.61 -18.41
CA ASP A 154 10.24 -12.73 -19.61
C ASP A 154 9.41 -11.46 -19.84
N PRO A 155 9.68 -10.64 -20.88
CA PRO A 155 8.95 -9.39 -21.14
C PRO A 155 7.44 -9.56 -21.36
N TRP A 156 7.01 -10.70 -21.91
CA TRP A 156 5.60 -10.98 -22.18
C TRP A 156 4.76 -11.13 -20.90
N ARG A 157 5.42 -11.32 -19.77
CA ARG A 157 4.75 -11.31 -18.46
C ARG A 157 4.23 -9.94 -18.06
N LEU A 158 4.71 -8.85 -18.67
CA LEU A 158 4.15 -7.50 -18.48
C LEU A 158 2.69 -7.45 -18.97
N LEU A 159 2.41 -8.02 -20.14
CA LEU A 159 1.04 -8.14 -20.67
C LEU A 159 0.19 -9.03 -19.76
N ARG A 160 0.75 -10.14 -19.31
CA ARG A 160 0.07 -11.04 -18.37
C ARG A 160 -0.27 -10.36 -17.05
N GLY A 161 0.64 -9.53 -16.52
CA GLY A 161 0.40 -8.70 -15.34
C GLY A 161 -0.76 -7.73 -15.54
N TYR A 162 -0.79 -7.06 -16.70
CA TYR A 162 -1.90 -6.18 -17.05
C TYR A 162 -3.24 -6.93 -17.13
N GLU A 163 -3.29 -8.09 -17.79
CA GLU A 163 -4.50 -8.92 -17.88
C GLU A 163 -5.04 -9.31 -16.49
N ARG A 164 -4.15 -9.70 -15.56
CA ARG A 164 -4.51 -10.04 -14.18
C ARG A 164 -4.99 -8.82 -13.41
N SER A 165 -4.35 -7.68 -13.60
CA SER A 165 -4.80 -6.41 -13.02
C SER A 165 -6.19 -6.02 -13.54
N ALA A 166 -6.42 -6.13 -14.85
CA ALA A 166 -7.71 -5.81 -15.47
C ALA A 166 -8.83 -6.72 -14.96
N LEU A 167 -8.57 -8.02 -14.84
CA LEU A 167 -9.50 -9.00 -14.26
C LEU A 167 -9.86 -8.62 -12.81
N THR A 168 -8.85 -8.38 -11.99
CA THR A 168 -9.03 -8.00 -10.58
C THR A 168 -9.82 -6.70 -10.46
N MET A 169 -9.47 -5.67 -11.24
CA MET A 169 -10.17 -4.37 -11.23
C MET A 169 -11.63 -4.49 -11.68
N ASN A 170 -11.90 -5.28 -12.72
CA ASN A 170 -13.26 -5.51 -13.19
C ASN A 170 -14.11 -6.20 -12.11
N PHE A 171 -13.56 -7.22 -11.46
CA PHE A 171 -14.28 -7.94 -10.43
C PHE A 171 -14.50 -7.09 -9.16
N LEU A 172 -13.49 -6.33 -8.73
CA LEU A 172 -13.63 -5.36 -7.65
C LEU A 172 -14.75 -4.34 -7.91
N ARG A 173 -14.79 -3.77 -9.13
CA ARG A 173 -15.85 -2.82 -9.52
C ARG A 173 -17.23 -3.48 -9.49
N ALA A 174 -17.34 -4.72 -9.95
CA ALA A 174 -18.58 -5.48 -9.90
C ALA A 174 -19.04 -5.72 -8.46
N LEU A 175 -18.13 -6.15 -7.57
CA LEU A 175 -18.42 -6.37 -6.16
C LEU A 175 -18.85 -5.07 -5.45
N VAL A 176 -18.08 -4.00 -5.62
CA VAL A 176 -18.36 -2.69 -4.98
C VAL A 176 -19.68 -2.09 -5.49
N SER A 177 -19.98 -2.24 -6.79
CA SER A 177 -21.23 -1.73 -7.38
C SER A 177 -22.43 -2.64 -7.10
N GLY A 178 -22.22 -3.94 -6.85
CA GLY A 178 -23.25 -4.93 -6.60
C GLY A 178 -23.74 -5.01 -5.14
N GLY A 179 -23.28 -4.10 -4.28
CA GLY A 179 -23.64 -4.13 -2.84
C GLY A 179 -22.94 -5.24 -2.07
N PHE A 180 -21.86 -5.79 -2.62
CA PHE A 180 -21.06 -6.78 -1.96
C PHE A 180 -20.25 -6.12 -0.84
N ALA A 181 -20.68 -6.21 0.29
CA ALA A 181 -19.96 -6.33 1.54
C ALA A 181 -21.06 -6.54 2.56
N ASP A 182 -21.14 -7.68 3.13
CA ASP A 182 -22.01 -7.97 4.24
C ASP A 182 -21.59 -7.11 5.46
N LEU A 183 -21.59 -5.79 5.22
CA LEU A 183 -21.24 -4.76 6.21
C LEU A 183 -22.43 -4.47 7.14
N HIS A 184 -23.65 -4.95 6.75
CA HIS A 184 -24.88 -4.67 7.48
C HIS A 184 -24.99 -5.45 8.78
N HIS A 185 -24.25 -6.55 8.87
CA HIS A 185 -24.37 -7.49 9.99
C HIS A 185 -22.98 -7.74 10.60
N PRO A 186 -22.39 -6.75 11.32
CA PRO A 186 -21.12 -6.93 12.03
C PRO A 186 -21.14 -8.12 12.99
N GLU A 187 -22.31 -8.49 13.48
CA GLU A 187 -22.54 -9.65 14.34
C GLU A 187 -22.33 -11.00 13.62
N TYR A 188 -22.35 -11.00 12.27
CA TYR A 188 -22.07 -12.20 11.46
C TYR A 188 -20.61 -12.27 10.97
N TRP A 189 -19.78 -11.30 11.36
CA TRP A 189 -18.35 -11.41 11.08
C TRP A 189 -17.77 -12.58 11.87
N ASP A 190 -16.77 -13.25 11.32
CA ASP A 190 -16.06 -14.29 12.05
C ASP A 190 -15.21 -13.65 13.16
N LEU A 191 -15.79 -13.50 14.33
CA LEU A 191 -15.22 -12.88 15.52
C LEU A 191 -14.91 -13.90 16.62
N ALA A 192 -14.89 -15.20 16.31
CA ALA A 192 -14.60 -16.25 17.30
C ALA A 192 -13.25 -16.04 18.02
N TRP A 193 -12.28 -15.40 17.36
CA TRP A 193 -11.01 -15.04 17.94
C TRP A 193 -11.11 -14.00 19.07
N VAL A 194 -12.15 -13.17 19.08
CA VAL A 194 -12.36 -12.15 20.11
C VAL A 194 -12.44 -12.78 21.50
N GLU A 195 -13.06 -13.95 21.61
CA GLU A 195 -13.18 -14.68 22.89
C GLU A 195 -11.82 -15.06 23.48
N HIS A 196 -10.79 -15.19 22.66
CA HIS A 196 -9.42 -15.52 23.10
C HIS A 196 -8.59 -14.29 23.43
N SER A 197 -9.10 -13.08 23.14
CA SER A 197 -8.38 -11.84 23.41
C SER A 197 -8.46 -11.44 24.88
N PRO A 198 -7.36 -10.97 25.50
CA PRO A 198 -7.42 -10.29 26.81
C PRO A 198 -8.36 -9.07 26.85
N ARG A 199 -8.76 -8.57 25.68
CA ARG A 199 -9.66 -7.42 25.47
C ARG A 199 -11.03 -7.83 24.92
N ALA A 200 -11.45 -9.08 25.10
CA ALA A 200 -12.68 -9.61 24.53
C ALA A 200 -13.92 -8.73 24.79
N ALA A 201 -14.11 -8.31 26.05
CA ALA A 201 -15.25 -7.47 26.42
C ALA A 201 -15.27 -6.12 25.69
N GLU A 202 -14.10 -5.51 25.50
CA GLU A 202 -13.93 -4.26 24.80
C GLU A 202 -14.24 -4.38 23.31
N TYR A 203 -13.75 -5.44 22.67
CA TYR A 203 -14.04 -5.69 21.25
C TYR A 203 -15.51 -6.02 21.02
N GLN A 204 -16.14 -6.80 21.88
CA GLN A 204 -17.58 -7.07 21.82
C GLN A 204 -18.41 -5.79 21.94
N GLU A 205 -18.07 -4.90 22.87
CA GLU A 205 -18.73 -3.61 23.00
C GLU A 205 -18.60 -2.76 21.73
N MET A 206 -17.40 -2.67 21.14
CA MET A 206 -17.18 -1.92 19.88
C MET A 206 -18.00 -2.50 18.72
N VAL A 207 -18.10 -3.84 18.61
CA VAL A 207 -18.90 -4.50 17.58
C VAL A 207 -20.39 -4.24 17.76
N MET A 208 -20.89 -4.27 19.01
CA MET A 208 -22.29 -3.90 19.31
C MET A 208 -22.57 -2.44 18.93
N GLN A 209 -21.71 -1.50 19.33
CA GLN A 209 -21.85 -0.08 18.97
C GLN A 209 -21.85 0.13 17.46
N LEU A 210 -21.04 -0.64 16.73
CA LEU A 210 -21.01 -0.60 15.27
C LEU A 210 -22.33 -1.11 14.67
N SER A 211 -22.85 -2.24 15.16
CA SER A 211 -24.13 -2.79 14.73
C SER A 211 -25.28 -1.79 14.98
N ASP A 212 -25.33 -1.21 16.18
CA ASP A 212 -26.34 -0.20 16.54
C ASP A 212 -26.25 1.04 15.63
N ALA A 213 -25.02 1.50 15.33
CA ALA A 213 -24.80 2.65 14.43
C ALA A 213 -25.27 2.38 13.01
N VAL A 214 -24.99 1.19 12.47
CA VAL A 214 -25.46 0.77 11.14
C VAL A 214 -26.98 0.70 11.11
N GLN A 215 -27.61 0.03 12.08
CA GLN A 215 -29.06 -0.10 12.20
C GLN A 215 -29.74 1.28 12.37
N PHE A 216 -29.16 2.18 13.16
CA PHE A 216 -29.68 3.53 13.32
C PHE A 216 -29.67 4.29 11.98
N MET A 217 -28.56 4.23 11.24
CA MET A 217 -28.45 4.87 9.92
C MET A 217 -29.45 4.33 8.92
N GLU A 218 -29.66 3.03 8.85
CA GLU A 218 -30.67 2.40 8.00
C GLU A 218 -32.08 2.83 8.36
N THR A 219 -32.39 2.83 9.68
CA THR A 219 -33.69 3.27 10.17
C THR A 219 -33.96 4.75 9.86
N LEU A 220 -32.94 5.61 10.05
CA LEU A 220 -33.05 7.06 9.81
C LEU A 220 -33.21 7.40 8.34
N THR A 221 -32.46 6.74 7.48
CA THR A 221 -32.42 7.07 6.04
C THR A 221 -33.46 6.33 5.21
N GLY A 222 -33.98 5.20 5.72
CA GLY A 222 -34.79 4.27 4.96
C GLY A 222 -34.02 3.59 3.82
N ILE A 223 -32.70 3.74 3.80
CA ILE A 223 -31.78 3.22 2.80
C ILE A 223 -30.94 2.16 3.48
N SER A 224 -30.95 0.93 2.96
CA SER A 224 -30.02 -0.11 3.40
C SER A 224 -28.57 0.38 3.20
N VAL A 225 -27.67 0.11 4.15
CA VAL A 225 -26.24 0.42 3.97
C VAL A 225 -25.70 -0.25 2.69
N GLY A 226 -26.33 -1.37 2.22
CA GLY A 226 -26.07 -1.95 0.90
C GLY A 226 -26.47 -1.07 -0.28
N ASP A 227 -27.48 -0.26 -0.10
CA ASP A 227 -27.93 0.71 -1.11
C ASP A 227 -27.09 2.01 -1.07
N LEU A 228 -26.32 2.24 -0.02
CA LEU A 228 -25.20 3.21 -0.02
C LEU A 228 -24.07 2.74 -0.96
N SER A 229 -24.45 2.15 -2.05
CA SER A 229 -23.82 1.27 -3.02
C SER A 229 -22.66 1.86 -3.81
N ARG A 230 -22.02 2.93 -3.34
CA ARG A 230 -20.83 3.50 -3.99
C ARG A 230 -19.77 3.88 -2.98
N VAL A 231 -19.30 2.87 -2.28
CA VAL A 231 -18.09 3.03 -1.49
C VAL A 231 -16.93 3.15 -2.48
N ASP A 232 -16.29 4.32 -2.53
CA ASP A 232 -15.09 4.45 -3.35
C ASP A 232 -14.01 3.51 -2.81
N PHE A 233 -13.49 2.68 -3.70
CA PHE A 233 -12.37 1.79 -3.45
C PHE A 233 -11.31 2.04 -4.51
N PHE A 234 -10.10 2.36 -4.06
CA PHE A 234 -8.98 2.65 -4.93
C PHE A 234 -7.94 1.54 -4.84
N THR A 235 -7.05 1.46 -5.81
CA THR A 235 -5.95 0.49 -5.84
C THR A 235 -4.60 1.18 -5.84
N SER A 236 -3.59 0.44 -5.43
CA SER A 236 -2.22 0.91 -5.35
C SER A 236 -1.22 -0.23 -5.52
N HIS A 237 -0.06 0.08 -6.07
CA HIS A 237 1.10 -0.82 -6.09
C HIS A 237 2.41 -0.02 -6.10
N GLU A 238 3.54 -0.70 -5.83
CA GLU A 238 4.85 -0.11 -6.00
C GLU A 238 5.13 0.09 -7.49
N GLY A 239 5.35 1.33 -7.90
CA GLY A 239 5.72 1.66 -9.27
C GLY A 239 7.16 1.30 -9.57
N LEU A 240 7.52 0.01 -9.39
CA LEU A 240 8.88 -0.49 -9.45
C LEU A 240 9.38 -0.64 -10.88
N LEU A 241 8.56 -1.22 -11.78
CA LEU A 241 8.96 -1.55 -13.15
C LEU A 241 8.67 -0.40 -14.09
N LEU A 242 9.65 0.45 -14.32
CA LEU A 242 9.48 1.68 -15.10
C LEU A 242 9.07 1.44 -16.55
N GLU A 243 9.42 0.32 -17.15
CA GLU A 243 8.91 -0.08 -18.48
C GLU A 243 7.39 -0.29 -18.47
N TYR A 244 6.87 -0.98 -17.45
CA TYR A 244 5.43 -1.20 -17.27
C TYR A 244 4.69 0.10 -17.00
N GLU A 245 5.22 0.91 -16.08
CA GLU A 245 4.61 2.18 -15.69
C GLU A 245 4.59 3.18 -16.86
N SER A 246 5.69 3.26 -17.62
CA SER A 246 5.79 4.15 -18.79
C SER A 246 4.78 3.75 -19.88
N ALA A 247 4.62 2.45 -20.15
CA ALA A 247 3.68 1.96 -21.15
C ALA A 247 2.22 2.29 -20.81
N LEU A 248 1.87 2.37 -19.53
CA LEU A 248 0.53 2.70 -19.04
C LEU A 248 0.35 4.19 -18.69
N THR A 249 1.35 5.03 -18.97
CA THR A 249 1.28 6.49 -18.74
C THR A 249 0.93 7.22 -20.02
N ARG A 250 -0.05 8.10 -19.95
CA ARG A 250 -0.54 8.83 -21.13
C ARG A 250 -1.14 10.20 -20.79
N SER A 251 -1.19 11.08 -21.78
CA SER A 251 -2.07 12.25 -21.73
C SER A 251 -3.51 11.81 -21.92
N VAL A 252 -4.45 12.51 -21.32
CA VAL A 252 -5.87 12.19 -21.41
C VAL A 252 -6.66 13.41 -21.94
N PRO A 253 -7.74 13.20 -22.69
CA PRO A 253 -8.55 14.31 -23.19
C PRO A 253 -9.07 15.21 -22.07
N ARG A 254 -9.07 16.53 -22.29
CA ARG A 254 -9.63 17.55 -21.38
C ARG A 254 -8.91 17.69 -20.04
N ARG A 255 -7.67 17.19 -19.92
CA ARG A 255 -6.79 17.39 -18.75
C ARG A 255 -5.37 17.67 -19.21
N ASP A 256 -4.70 18.54 -18.50
CA ASP A 256 -3.29 18.84 -18.74
C ASP A 256 -2.38 17.84 -18.03
N GLY A 257 -1.27 17.52 -18.68
CA GLY A 257 -0.21 16.66 -18.13
C GLY A 257 -0.42 15.17 -18.38
N TRP A 258 0.41 14.38 -17.74
CA TRP A 258 0.50 12.93 -17.92
C TRP A 258 -0.04 12.20 -16.70
N TYR A 259 -0.77 11.14 -16.93
CA TYR A 259 -1.33 10.28 -15.89
C TYR A 259 -0.79 8.86 -16.06
N ASN A 260 -0.21 8.31 -15.01
CA ASN A 260 -0.01 6.87 -14.92
C ASN A 260 -1.36 6.23 -14.59
N LEU A 261 -1.83 5.36 -15.47
CA LEU A 261 -3.15 4.74 -15.38
C LEU A 261 -3.06 3.22 -15.13
N SER A 262 -1.92 2.77 -14.60
CA SER A 262 -1.73 1.41 -14.10
C SER A 262 -2.45 1.19 -12.77
N THR A 263 -2.57 2.24 -11.96
CA THR A 263 -3.22 2.24 -10.64
C THR A 263 -3.64 3.65 -10.23
N HIS A 264 -4.44 3.78 -9.18
CA HIS A 264 -4.85 5.10 -8.67
C HIS A 264 -3.73 5.78 -7.87
N PHE A 265 -2.98 4.99 -7.05
CA PHE A 265 -2.00 5.48 -6.10
C PHE A 265 -0.69 4.69 -6.17
N PRO A 266 0.17 4.99 -7.13
CA PRO A 266 1.49 4.38 -7.16
C PRO A 266 2.36 4.89 -6.00
N TRP A 267 3.25 4.04 -5.49
CA TRP A 267 4.27 4.51 -4.54
C TRP A 267 5.67 4.13 -4.99
N ILE A 268 6.64 4.92 -4.52
CA ILE A 268 8.07 4.69 -4.71
C ILE A 268 8.59 3.97 -3.47
N GLY A 269 9.25 2.83 -3.66
CA GLY A 269 9.89 2.09 -2.58
C GLY A 269 11.09 2.82 -1.99
N MET A 270 11.43 2.54 -0.73
CA MET A 270 12.59 3.14 -0.06
C MET A 270 13.91 2.96 -0.84
N ARG A 271 14.08 1.81 -1.51
CA ARG A 271 15.31 1.49 -2.25
C ARG A 271 15.44 2.23 -3.58
N THR A 272 14.36 2.83 -4.05
CA THR A 272 14.29 3.52 -5.35
C THR A 272 13.95 5.01 -5.20
N ALA A 273 13.96 5.53 -3.96
CA ALA A 273 13.57 6.91 -3.64
C ALA A 273 14.73 7.92 -3.70
N ALA A 274 15.88 7.57 -4.29
CA ALA A 274 16.99 8.51 -4.44
C ALA A 274 16.55 9.74 -5.26
N PRO A 275 16.78 10.99 -4.78
CA PRO A 275 16.27 12.20 -5.43
C PRO A 275 16.74 12.39 -6.89
N ASP A 276 17.90 11.85 -7.27
CA ASP A 276 18.47 11.87 -8.61
C ASP A 276 18.15 10.59 -9.43
N GLY A 277 17.43 9.65 -8.83
CA GLY A 277 17.12 8.33 -9.43
C GLY A 277 16.02 8.37 -10.47
N ALA A 278 15.96 7.31 -11.27
CA ALA A 278 15.00 7.13 -12.37
C ALA A 278 13.54 7.15 -11.91
N HIS A 279 13.24 6.58 -10.74
CA HIS A 279 11.87 6.58 -10.21
C HIS A 279 11.40 7.99 -9.85
N ILE A 280 12.24 8.78 -9.17
CA ILE A 280 11.89 10.17 -8.85
C ILE A 280 11.73 11.00 -10.13
N GLU A 281 12.61 10.81 -11.12
CA GLU A 281 12.47 11.45 -12.43
C GLU A 281 11.13 11.12 -13.08
N PHE A 282 10.79 9.83 -13.21
CA PHE A 282 9.54 9.40 -13.83
C PHE A 282 8.32 9.96 -13.11
N PHE A 283 8.25 9.76 -11.79
CA PHE A 283 7.10 10.17 -11.00
C PHE A 283 6.95 11.69 -10.83
N SER A 284 8.00 12.47 -11.05
CA SER A 284 7.92 13.93 -10.97
C SER A 284 7.04 14.55 -12.07
N GLY A 285 6.92 13.92 -13.23
CA GLY A 285 6.17 14.46 -14.37
C GLY A 285 4.73 13.97 -14.51
N ILE A 286 4.27 13.01 -13.68
CA ILE A 286 2.87 12.55 -13.71
C ILE A 286 2.00 13.34 -12.73
N ARG A 287 0.68 13.33 -12.95
CA ARG A 287 -0.30 14.08 -12.15
C ARG A 287 -0.91 13.29 -10.99
N ASN A 288 -0.65 11.99 -10.92
CA ASN A 288 -1.16 11.12 -9.85
C ASN A 288 -0.74 11.59 -8.45
N PRO A 289 -1.53 11.31 -7.41
CA PRO A 289 -0.98 11.28 -6.05
C PRO A 289 0.13 10.23 -5.98
N ILE A 290 1.17 10.47 -5.20
CA ILE A 290 2.34 9.59 -5.11
C ILE A 290 2.66 9.32 -3.65
N GLY A 291 2.84 8.03 -3.31
CA GLY A 291 3.45 7.63 -2.05
C GLY A 291 4.96 7.52 -2.18
N VAL A 292 5.71 7.84 -1.13
CA VAL A 292 7.15 7.56 -1.04
C VAL A 292 7.45 6.91 0.31
N LYS A 293 8.09 5.74 0.28
CA LYS A 293 8.48 5.05 1.52
C LYS A 293 9.79 5.62 2.06
N ILE A 294 9.75 6.07 3.32
CA ILE A 294 10.90 6.60 4.06
C ILE A 294 11.21 5.65 5.23
N GLY A 295 12.44 5.20 5.32
CA GLY A 295 12.84 4.19 6.31
C GLY A 295 14.17 4.47 7.00
N PRO A 296 14.65 3.55 7.83
CA PRO A 296 15.78 3.75 8.74
C PRO A 296 17.15 3.62 8.08
N SER A 297 17.24 3.71 6.74
CA SER A 297 18.52 3.74 6.02
C SER A 297 19.23 5.10 6.07
N LEU A 298 18.50 6.14 6.48
CA LEU A 298 19.01 7.48 6.70
C LEU A 298 19.11 7.72 8.20
N GLU A 299 20.24 8.21 8.68
CA GLU A 299 20.34 8.67 10.06
C GLU A 299 19.53 9.97 10.27
N PRO A 300 19.04 10.25 11.49
CA PRO A 300 18.18 11.42 11.72
C PRO A 300 18.74 12.75 11.20
N HIS A 301 20.07 12.95 11.25
CA HIS A 301 20.71 14.17 10.77
C HIS A 301 20.79 14.27 9.24
N GLU A 302 20.64 13.16 8.52
CA GLU A 302 20.66 13.09 7.04
C GLU A 302 19.26 13.29 6.43
N ILE A 303 18.19 13.07 7.22
CA ILE A 303 16.81 13.08 6.73
C ILE A 303 16.49 14.38 6.00
N ARG A 304 16.90 15.52 6.55
CA ARG A 304 16.59 16.81 5.95
C ARG A 304 17.22 16.98 4.56
N SER A 305 18.49 16.65 4.41
CA SER A 305 19.20 16.75 3.13
C SER A 305 18.66 15.82 2.04
N PHE A 306 17.96 14.76 2.43
CA PHE A 306 17.28 13.84 1.53
C PHE A 306 15.85 14.30 1.20
N ILE A 307 15.11 14.75 2.20
CA ILE A 307 13.66 15.06 2.08
C ILE A 307 13.43 16.37 1.32
N GLU A 308 14.22 17.41 1.55
CA GLU A 308 14.03 18.69 0.86
C GLU A 308 14.12 18.55 -0.67
N PRO A 309 15.19 17.95 -1.27
CA PRO A 309 15.26 17.74 -2.71
C PRO A 309 14.16 16.82 -3.25
N LEU A 310 13.78 15.79 -2.49
CA LEU A 310 12.72 14.86 -2.87
C LEU A 310 11.36 15.58 -2.98
N ILE A 311 11.03 16.40 -2.00
CA ILE A 311 9.78 17.20 -2.01
C ILE A 311 9.83 18.23 -3.14
N ASP A 312 10.94 18.91 -3.35
CA ASP A 312 11.09 19.89 -4.43
C ASP A 312 10.88 19.26 -5.81
N ARG A 313 11.29 18.00 -6.00
CA ARG A 313 11.09 17.26 -7.25
C ARG A 313 9.67 16.77 -7.44
N LEU A 314 9.10 16.13 -6.44
CA LEU A 314 7.80 15.44 -6.54
C LEU A 314 6.59 16.34 -6.28
N HIS A 315 6.81 17.46 -5.56
CA HIS A 315 5.75 18.32 -5.06
C HIS A 315 6.05 19.82 -5.19
N PRO A 316 6.50 20.29 -6.39
CA PRO A 316 6.97 21.66 -6.58
C PRO A 316 5.87 22.70 -6.34
N ASP A 317 4.63 22.39 -6.70
CA ASP A 317 3.49 23.32 -6.70
C ASP A 317 2.69 23.33 -5.39
N ASN A 318 3.09 22.55 -4.40
CA ASN A 318 2.36 22.37 -3.15
C ASN A 318 0.87 22.00 -3.35
N GLU A 319 0.59 21.12 -4.31
CA GLU A 319 -0.78 20.67 -4.66
C GLU A 319 -1.30 19.72 -3.57
N PRO A 320 -2.44 20.03 -2.90
CA PRO A 320 -2.97 19.17 -1.85
C PRO A 320 -3.20 17.72 -2.30
N GLY A 321 -2.77 16.76 -1.48
CA GLY A 321 -2.91 15.33 -1.76
C GLY A 321 -1.93 14.76 -2.80
N ARG A 322 -1.02 15.58 -3.33
CA ARG A 322 -0.02 15.14 -4.30
C ARG A 322 0.99 14.17 -3.71
N LEU A 323 1.53 14.47 -2.53
CA LEU A 323 2.61 13.71 -1.92
C LEU A 323 2.20 13.11 -0.59
N THR A 324 2.45 11.80 -0.44
CA THR A 324 2.29 11.04 0.80
C THR A 324 3.65 10.46 1.19
N LEU A 325 4.12 10.76 2.40
CA LEU A 325 5.31 10.14 2.98
C LEU A 325 4.89 8.96 3.85
N ILE A 326 5.30 7.76 3.46
CA ILE A 326 4.98 6.50 4.14
C ILE A 326 6.20 6.11 4.96
N HIS A 327 6.24 6.52 6.24
CA HIS A 327 7.36 6.20 7.12
C HIS A 327 7.27 4.75 7.63
N ARG A 328 8.44 4.10 7.76
CA ARG A 328 8.58 2.68 8.13
C ARG A 328 9.86 2.42 8.91
N TYR A 329 9.96 2.93 10.11
CA TYR A 329 11.19 2.91 10.89
C TYR A 329 11.37 1.66 11.75
N GLY A 330 10.29 0.99 12.12
CA GLY A 330 10.24 -0.06 13.13
C GLY A 330 10.09 0.51 14.54
N ALA A 331 9.50 -0.27 15.44
CA ALA A 331 9.22 0.15 16.82
C ALA A 331 10.50 0.59 17.58
N ALA A 332 11.65 0.02 17.24
CA ALA A 332 12.92 0.36 17.88
C ALA A 332 13.52 1.69 17.43
N LYS A 333 13.12 2.24 16.28
CA LYS A 333 13.77 3.41 15.67
C LYS A 333 12.83 4.59 15.42
N VAL A 334 11.53 4.39 15.46
CA VAL A 334 10.56 5.43 15.12
C VAL A 334 10.68 6.66 16.02
N ALA A 335 10.99 6.48 17.30
CA ALA A 335 11.13 7.57 18.25
C ALA A 335 12.29 8.52 17.92
N ASP A 336 13.37 8.01 17.33
CA ASP A 336 14.54 8.82 16.98
C ASP A 336 14.40 9.46 15.58
N HIS A 337 13.74 8.79 14.64
CA HIS A 337 13.73 9.20 13.22
C HIS A 337 12.51 10.03 12.83
N LEU A 338 11.32 9.70 13.35
CA LEU A 338 10.09 10.36 12.93
C LEU A 338 10.04 11.85 13.28
N PRO A 339 10.53 12.32 14.46
CA PRO A 339 10.61 13.74 14.75
C PRO A 339 11.46 14.52 13.74
N ALA A 340 12.60 13.95 13.32
CA ALA A 340 13.46 14.55 12.32
C ALA A 340 12.79 14.64 10.93
N LEU A 341 12.00 13.62 10.55
CA LEU A 341 11.21 13.65 9.32
C LEU A 341 10.14 14.74 9.36
N ILE A 342 9.39 14.85 10.45
CA ILE A 342 8.35 15.87 10.62
C ILE A 342 8.95 17.27 10.52
N GLU A 343 10.09 17.51 11.17
CA GLU A 343 10.78 18.79 11.16
C GLU A 343 11.35 19.13 9.77
N ALA A 344 11.92 18.15 9.07
CA ALA A 344 12.40 18.32 7.69
C ALA A 344 11.28 18.75 6.75
N VAL A 345 10.11 18.11 6.84
CA VAL A 345 8.93 18.46 6.04
C VAL A 345 8.43 19.85 6.40
N ARG A 346 8.32 20.17 7.70
CA ARG A 346 7.89 21.49 8.19
C ARG A 346 8.78 22.59 7.64
N ALA A 347 10.09 22.39 7.59
CA ALA A 347 11.05 23.35 7.06
C ALA A 347 10.83 23.69 5.58
N THR A 348 10.21 22.78 4.79
CA THR A 348 9.86 23.05 3.39
C THR A 348 8.64 23.95 3.21
N GLY A 349 7.81 24.09 4.24
CA GLY A 349 6.50 24.77 4.16
C GLY A 349 5.48 24.08 3.26
N ARG A 350 5.74 22.84 2.85
CA ARG A 350 4.87 22.07 1.95
C ARG A 350 3.92 21.15 2.73
N GLN A 351 2.69 21.00 2.21
CA GLN A 351 1.72 20.09 2.78
C GLN A 351 1.95 18.67 2.24
N VAL A 352 2.20 17.73 3.11
CA VAL A 352 2.29 16.30 2.78
C VAL A 352 1.37 15.49 3.69
N LEU A 353 0.91 14.34 3.21
CA LEU A 353 0.21 13.36 4.03
C LEU A 353 1.23 12.43 4.68
N PHE A 354 1.20 12.29 6.00
CA PHE A 354 1.99 11.29 6.73
C PHE A 354 1.19 10.01 6.93
N VAL A 355 1.81 8.88 6.61
CA VAL A 355 1.24 7.53 6.74
C VAL A 355 2.25 6.62 7.43
N CYS A 356 1.81 5.81 8.39
CA CYS A 356 2.64 4.83 9.06
C CYS A 356 2.55 3.47 8.34
N ASP A 357 3.69 2.90 7.95
CA ASP A 357 3.85 1.50 7.55
C ASP A 357 4.57 0.74 8.69
N PRO A 358 3.86 0.18 9.65
CA PRO A 358 4.48 -0.46 10.79
C PRO A 358 4.89 -1.91 10.50
N MET A 359 4.86 -2.31 9.22
CA MET A 359 5.16 -3.68 8.80
C MET A 359 6.64 -3.87 8.49
N HIS A 360 7.16 -3.05 7.57
CA HIS A 360 8.47 -3.32 6.96
C HIS A 360 9.66 -3.04 7.87
N GLY A 361 9.51 -2.21 8.90
CA GLY A 361 10.53 -1.96 9.91
C GLY A 361 10.65 -3.06 10.98
N ASN A 362 9.61 -3.90 11.11
CA ASN A 362 9.47 -4.90 12.17
C ASN A 362 9.63 -6.36 11.69
N THR A 363 10.19 -6.55 10.50
CA THR A 363 10.45 -7.89 9.97
C THR A 363 11.65 -8.50 10.68
N ARG A 364 11.49 -9.72 11.22
CA ARG A 364 12.53 -10.55 11.82
C ARG A 364 12.61 -11.92 11.14
N THR A 365 13.68 -12.62 11.37
CA THR A 365 13.83 -14.02 10.96
C THR A 365 13.94 -14.88 12.22
N THR A 366 13.19 -15.99 12.29
CA THR A 366 13.27 -16.96 13.38
C THR A 366 14.56 -17.76 13.30
N ASP A 367 14.89 -18.50 14.36
CA ASP A 367 16.05 -19.42 14.38
C ASP A 367 15.94 -20.50 13.30
N ALA A 368 14.73 -20.86 12.90
CA ALA A 368 14.45 -21.77 11.79
C ALA A 368 14.57 -21.14 10.39
N GLY A 369 14.96 -19.86 10.30
CA GLY A 369 15.11 -19.14 9.03
C GLY A 369 13.80 -18.62 8.41
N ILE A 370 12.68 -18.66 9.12
CA ILE A 370 11.38 -18.20 8.64
C ILE A 370 11.26 -16.70 8.93
N LYS A 371 10.91 -15.91 7.90
CA LYS A 371 10.58 -14.50 8.09
C LYS A 371 9.23 -14.35 8.78
N THR A 372 9.16 -13.48 9.78
CA THR A 372 7.92 -13.18 10.51
C THR A 372 7.94 -11.76 11.04
N ARG A 373 6.82 -11.33 11.63
CA ARG A 373 6.66 -10.08 12.39
C ARG A 373 5.90 -10.37 13.67
N ARG A 374 6.23 -9.64 14.73
CA ARG A 374 5.45 -9.70 15.96
C ARG A 374 4.33 -8.67 15.89
N PHE A 375 3.11 -9.08 16.16
CA PHE A 375 1.94 -8.20 16.21
C PHE A 375 2.17 -7.02 17.17
N ASP A 376 2.77 -7.29 18.33
CA ASP A 376 3.05 -6.26 19.33
C ASP A 376 4.04 -5.21 18.84
N ASP A 377 5.06 -5.59 18.06
CA ASP A 377 6.03 -4.63 17.50
C ASP A 377 5.37 -3.74 16.42
N ILE A 378 4.45 -4.31 15.61
CA ILE A 378 3.64 -3.57 14.64
C ILE A 378 2.76 -2.54 15.36
N LEU A 379 2.06 -2.97 16.41
CA LEU A 379 1.20 -2.10 17.22
C LEU A 379 2.02 -1.00 17.90
N LEU A 380 3.18 -1.35 18.48
CA LEU A 380 4.04 -0.41 19.19
C LEU A 380 4.57 0.71 18.27
N GLU A 381 5.04 0.38 17.06
CA GLU A 381 5.47 1.42 16.09
C GLU A 381 4.32 2.37 15.76
N LEU A 382 3.12 1.85 15.58
CA LEU A 382 1.95 2.66 15.28
C LEU A 382 1.55 3.56 16.45
N GLU A 383 1.51 3.04 17.67
CA GLU A 383 1.20 3.82 18.89
C GLU A 383 2.21 4.95 19.11
N GLN A 384 3.50 4.64 18.99
CA GLN A 384 4.56 5.64 19.06
C GLN A 384 4.42 6.70 17.95
N SER A 385 4.09 6.29 16.73
CA SER A 385 3.87 7.22 15.61
C SER A 385 2.73 8.19 15.88
N ILE A 386 1.60 7.71 16.39
CA ILE A 386 0.45 8.55 16.77
C ILE A 386 0.87 9.58 17.84
N GLU A 387 1.59 9.14 18.88
CA GLU A 387 2.03 10.00 19.96
C GLU A 387 3.05 11.05 19.49
N ILE A 388 4.02 10.66 18.67
CA ILE A 388 5.04 11.57 18.13
C ILE A 388 4.40 12.65 17.27
N HIS A 389 3.45 12.31 16.39
CA HIS A 389 2.74 13.28 15.57
C HIS A 389 1.99 14.29 16.43
N ARG A 390 1.31 13.84 17.50
CA ARG A 390 0.62 14.74 18.45
C ARG A 390 1.59 15.70 19.14
N ASN A 391 2.69 15.16 19.67
CA ASN A 391 3.68 15.95 20.39
C ASN A 391 4.46 16.91 19.49
N SER A 392 4.42 16.68 18.18
CA SER A 392 5.13 17.48 17.17
C SER A 392 4.19 18.45 16.43
N ASP A 393 2.95 18.67 16.89
CA ASP A 393 1.96 19.48 16.18
C ASP A 393 1.85 19.09 14.70
N SER A 394 1.74 17.79 14.47
CA SER A 394 1.63 17.14 13.17
C SER A 394 0.49 16.13 13.17
N HIS A 395 0.08 15.64 12.01
CA HIS A 395 -1.04 14.72 11.89
C HIS A 395 -0.63 13.42 11.17
N LEU A 396 -0.91 12.26 11.82
CA LEU A 396 -0.84 10.97 11.17
C LEU A 396 -2.16 10.72 10.44
N GLY A 397 -2.17 10.90 9.13
CA GLY A 397 -3.40 10.83 8.33
C GLY A 397 -3.72 9.44 7.77
N GLY A 398 -2.96 8.40 8.12
CA GLY A 398 -3.27 7.06 7.65
C GLY A 398 -2.26 5.97 8.02
N VAL A 399 -2.59 4.76 7.56
CA VAL A 399 -1.80 3.54 7.75
C VAL A 399 -1.63 2.75 6.46
N HIS A 400 -0.52 2.00 6.37
CA HIS A 400 -0.17 1.16 5.23
C HIS A 400 0.23 -0.24 5.72
N PHE A 401 -0.60 -1.25 5.45
CA PHE A 401 -0.42 -2.60 5.96
C PHE A 401 -0.13 -3.64 4.86
N GLU A 402 0.66 -4.65 5.20
CA GLU A 402 0.68 -5.94 4.51
C GLU A 402 -0.25 -6.89 5.23
N LEU A 403 -1.38 -7.23 4.61
CA LEU A 403 -2.43 -8.05 5.19
C LEU A 403 -3.14 -8.90 4.13
N THR A 404 -3.85 -9.91 4.59
CA THR A 404 -4.73 -10.74 3.76
C THR A 404 -6.06 -10.99 4.47
N GLY A 405 -7.10 -11.29 3.71
CA GLY A 405 -8.39 -11.75 4.24
C GLY A 405 -8.41 -13.25 4.57
N GLU A 406 -7.29 -13.95 4.44
CA GLU A 406 -7.16 -15.37 4.70
C GLU A 406 -6.61 -15.62 6.12
N ASN A 407 -6.85 -16.82 6.64
CA ASN A 407 -6.35 -17.23 7.95
C ASN A 407 -4.94 -17.85 7.83
N VAL A 408 -3.97 -17.04 7.44
CA VAL A 408 -2.55 -17.45 7.36
C VAL A 408 -1.86 -17.36 8.72
N THR A 409 -0.72 -18.06 8.88
CA THR A 409 0.14 -17.98 10.06
C THR A 409 1.51 -17.43 9.69
N GLU A 410 1.56 -16.14 9.29
CA GLU A 410 2.79 -15.47 8.82
C GLU A 410 3.36 -14.49 9.85
N CYS A 411 2.50 -13.91 10.71
CA CYS A 411 2.87 -13.05 11.83
C CYS A 411 2.54 -13.72 13.16
N THR A 412 3.41 -13.54 14.17
CA THR A 412 3.19 -14.05 15.52
C THR A 412 2.45 -13.06 16.41
N GLY A 413 1.83 -13.54 17.50
CA GLY A 413 1.06 -12.72 18.43
C GLY A 413 -0.38 -12.50 17.97
N GLY A 414 -0.98 -11.38 18.41
CA GLY A 414 -2.41 -11.12 18.27
C GLY A 414 -3.23 -11.89 19.30
N ALA A 415 -4.56 -11.75 19.26
CA ALA A 415 -5.48 -12.33 20.23
C ALA A 415 -5.37 -13.85 20.36
N ARG A 416 -5.06 -14.57 19.26
CA ARG A 416 -4.82 -16.01 19.27
C ARG A 416 -3.47 -16.42 19.88
N GLY A 417 -2.56 -15.49 20.09
CA GLY A 417 -1.24 -15.77 20.66
C GLY A 417 -0.37 -16.66 19.78
N LEU A 418 -0.42 -16.49 18.43
CA LEU A 418 0.40 -17.28 17.50
C LEU A 418 1.89 -17.19 17.86
N THR A 419 2.57 -18.32 17.85
CA THR A 419 3.99 -18.47 18.19
C THR A 419 4.83 -18.80 16.96
N ASP A 420 6.16 -18.86 17.09
CA ASP A 420 7.05 -19.27 16.01
C ASP A 420 6.78 -20.71 15.53
N ASP A 421 6.28 -21.59 16.42
CA ASP A 421 5.93 -22.98 16.09
C ASP A 421 4.68 -23.09 15.18
N ASP A 422 3.83 -22.08 15.20
CA ASP A 422 2.60 -22.04 14.38
C ASP A 422 2.87 -21.60 12.95
N LEU A 423 3.99 -20.93 12.66
CA LEU A 423 4.29 -20.33 11.36
C LEU A 423 4.26 -21.34 10.20
N GLY A 424 4.69 -22.59 10.45
CA GLY A 424 4.72 -23.64 9.43
C GLY A 424 3.34 -24.19 9.00
N GLN A 425 2.27 -23.87 9.72
CA GLN A 425 0.94 -24.47 9.48
C GLN A 425 0.19 -23.82 8.31
N GLY A 426 0.38 -22.54 8.06
CA GLY A 426 -0.37 -21.79 7.05
C GLY A 426 0.41 -20.63 6.42
N TYR A 427 1.74 -20.73 6.34
CA TYR A 427 2.57 -19.71 5.70
C TYR A 427 2.44 -19.79 4.18
N ARG A 428 1.96 -18.72 3.53
CA ARG A 428 1.70 -18.69 2.08
C ARG A 428 2.49 -17.63 1.33
N SER A 429 2.99 -16.61 2.02
CA SER A 429 3.73 -15.53 1.36
C SER A 429 5.05 -16.03 0.79
N LEU A 430 5.36 -15.67 -0.46
CA LEU A 430 6.66 -15.94 -1.10
C LEU A 430 7.72 -14.89 -0.77
N VAL A 431 7.34 -13.80 -0.08
CA VAL A 431 8.24 -12.66 0.14
C VAL A 431 8.25 -12.23 1.61
N ASP A 432 7.34 -11.36 2.03
CA ASP A 432 7.29 -10.87 3.41
C ASP A 432 5.96 -11.28 4.09
N PRO A 433 5.97 -11.52 5.41
CA PRO A 433 4.81 -11.97 6.16
C PRO A 433 3.70 -10.92 6.22
N ARG A 434 2.44 -11.38 6.22
CA ARG A 434 1.24 -10.54 6.26
C ARG A 434 0.45 -10.78 7.54
N LEU A 435 -0.26 -9.77 8.00
CA LEU A 435 -1.33 -9.96 9.00
C LEU A 435 -2.43 -10.82 8.39
N ASN A 436 -2.92 -11.80 9.13
CA ASN A 436 -4.10 -12.56 8.76
C ASN A 436 -5.40 -11.77 9.01
N TYR A 437 -6.54 -12.34 8.65
CA TYR A 437 -7.86 -11.72 8.82
C TYR A 437 -8.10 -11.21 10.25
N GLU A 438 -7.84 -12.07 11.26
CA GLU A 438 -8.08 -11.77 12.67
C GLU A 438 -7.16 -10.65 13.17
N GLN A 439 -5.88 -10.76 12.91
CA GLN A 439 -4.87 -9.75 13.28
C GLN A 439 -5.14 -8.40 12.60
N ALA A 440 -5.59 -8.40 11.34
CA ALA A 440 -5.93 -7.18 10.63
C ALA A 440 -7.14 -6.48 11.26
N LEU A 441 -8.17 -7.22 11.62
CA LEU A 441 -9.36 -6.67 12.25
C LEU A 441 -9.07 -6.20 13.69
N GLU A 442 -8.29 -6.98 14.46
CA GLU A 442 -7.81 -6.58 15.78
C GLU A 442 -7.02 -5.26 15.72
N MET A 443 -6.12 -5.13 14.75
CA MET A 443 -5.37 -3.89 14.53
C MET A 443 -6.29 -2.69 14.27
N ALA A 444 -7.32 -2.87 13.45
CA ALA A 444 -8.30 -1.80 13.19
C ALA A 444 -9.04 -1.36 14.47
N LEU A 445 -9.42 -2.30 15.33
CA LEU A 445 -10.07 -2.02 16.61
C LEU A 445 -9.14 -1.24 17.54
N LEU A 446 -7.85 -1.61 17.60
CA LEU A 446 -6.85 -0.91 18.42
C LEU A 446 -6.58 0.52 17.93
N ILE A 447 -6.47 0.70 16.60
CA ILE A 447 -6.33 2.04 16.00
C ILE A 447 -7.54 2.91 16.31
N ALA A 448 -8.74 2.37 16.11
CA ALA A 448 -10.00 3.07 16.34
C ALA A 448 -10.07 3.60 17.79
N LYS A 449 -9.70 2.77 18.76
CA LYS A 449 -9.63 3.15 20.17
C LYS A 449 -8.58 4.23 20.43
N ARG A 450 -7.37 4.08 19.88
CA ARG A 450 -6.27 5.03 20.11
C ARG A 450 -6.53 6.42 19.54
N ILE A 451 -7.16 6.48 18.39
CA ILE A 451 -7.52 7.76 17.75
C ILE A 451 -8.79 8.34 18.39
N GLY A 452 -9.83 7.50 18.58
CA GLY A 452 -11.15 7.94 19.06
C GLY A 452 -11.19 8.41 20.53
N ASN A 453 -10.37 7.87 21.41
CA ASN A 453 -10.31 8.30 22.82
C ASN A 453 -9.77 9.74 23.01
N HIS A 454 -9.44 10.42 21.92
CA HIS A 454 -8.80 11.74 21.93
C HIS A 454 -9.41 12.73 20.92
N ALA A 455 -10.50 12.34 20.23
CA ALA A 455 -11.34 13.21 19.42
C ALA A 455 -12.56 13.67 20.26
#